data_26d666dbe2d455dc18a1ea0fe3f17ff6
#
_entry.id   26d666dbe2d455dc18a1ea0fe3f17ff6
#
_cell.length_a   1.000
_cell.length_b   1.000
_cell.length_c   1.000
_cell.angle_alpha   90.00
_cell.angle_beta   90.00
_cell.angle_gamma   90.00
#
_symmetry.space_group_name_H-M   'P 1'
#
loop_
_entity.id
_entity.type
_entity.pdbx_description
1 polymer ?
#
loop_
_entity_poly.entity_id
_entity_poly.type
_entity_poly.pdbx_seq_one_letter_code
_entity_poly.pdbx_strand_id
1 'polypeptide(L)'
;SDEFDELIERHKSLRKLDRLMFGAFSFRSFRPDDPVLKAVDHLRALYSGRKLPAQVPFAFMTRKWRRRVRSDGVTIDLRAWEVAVLVHLRERLRAGDIWVDGSRAWRSFEDYLLPRPIFALMRAEGRLGLAIPDSFAEWRAERTATLDAKLKELARAAAANAIPDAAISDKGLSVSPIREEERDRIVALSRRLYILVPRIRITSLLAEVQSWTKFLDSFTHYRTGETANDEAALMAAILADATNAGAERMAESSRGVTIHQMMLMVDRHMRSETYATATAVLVDAQQAHPFAAIWGDGHISSSDGQFFPAGGRGEASLDYNAKYGKRPGASIYGFLSNRFASFFSRMIQASEGEAPYVLDGLLHNESSVEIYRSEEHTSELQSLR
;
A
#
# COMPACT_ATOMS: atom_id res chain seq x y z
N SER A 1 25.84 17.63 5.57
CA SER A 1 26.06 16.25 6.02
C SER A 1 25.59 15.31 4.94
N ASP A 2 26.38 14.29 4.64
CA ASP A 2 26.05 13.25 3.67
C ASP A 2 24.87 12.44 4.22
N GLU A 3 23.93 12.00 3.38
CA GLU A 3 22.78 11.15 3.74
C GLU A 3 23.20 9.95 4.59
N PHE A 4 24.36 9.37 4.30
CA PHE A 4 24.95 8.26 5.07
C PHE A 4 25.29 8.62 6.51
N ASP A 5 25.82 9.82 6.74
CA ASP A 5 26.18 10.30 8.08
C ASP A 5 24.94 10.50 8.95
N GLU A 6 23.85 11.00 8.36
CA GLU A 6 22.56 11.13 9.06
C GLU A 6 22.00 9.77 9.47
N LEU A 7 22.02 8.78 8.57
CA LEU A 7 21.57 7.41 8.89
C LEU A 7 22.41 6.77 10.00
N ILE A 8 23.73 6.97 9.98
CA ILE A 8 24.63 6.44 10.99
C ILE A 8 24.39 7.09 12.37
N GLU A 9 24.12 8.38 12.41
CA GLU A 9 23.79 9.08 13.66
C GLU A 9 22.44 8.62 14.23
N ARG A 10 21.42 8.49 13.39
CA ARG A 10 20.10 7.97 13.80
C ARG A 10 20.18 6.54 14.36
N HIS A 11 20.99 5.68 13.73
CA HIS A 11 21.15 4.30 14.15
C HIS A 11 21.66 4.17 15.61
N LYS A 12 22.41 5.14 16.13
CA LYS A 12 22.88 5.11 17.54
C LYS A 12 21.73 4.97 18.53
N SER A 13 20.62 5.64 18.28
CA SER A 13 19.43 5.57 19.14
C SER A 13 18.64 4.27 18.98
N LEU A 14 18.70 3.64 17.82
CA LEU A 14 17.93 2.45 17.46
C LEU A 14 18.66 1.13 17.78
N ARG A 15 19.96 1.15 18.04
CA ARG A 15 20.80 -0.04 18.19
C ARG A 15 20.31 -1.06 19.24
N LYS A 16 19.59 -0.60 20.28
CA LYS A 16 18.97 -1.50 21.27
C LYS A 16 17.79 -2.27 20.66
N LEU A 17 17.01 -1.62 19.81
CA LEU A 17 15.88 -2.23 19.10
C LEU A 17 16.36 -3.21 18.06
N ASP A 18 17.45 -2.92 17.36
CA ASP A 18 18.03 -3.84 16.37
C ASP A 18 18.44 -5.17 17.02
N ARG A 19 19.02 -5.14 18.20
CA ARG A 19 19.37 -6.36 18.96
C ARG A 19 18.13 -7.20 19.26
N LEU A 20 17.03 -6.57 19.67
CA LEU A 20 15.77 -7.25 19.94
C LEU A 20 15.17 -7.82 18.65
N MET A 21 15.15 -7.04 17.58
CA MET A 21 14.67 -7.45 16.26
C MET A 21 15.43 -8.67 15.73
N PHE A 22 16.76 -8.64 15.74
CA PHE A 22 17.56 -9.77 15.26
C PHE A 22 17.51 -10.99 16.17
N GLY A 23 17.16 -10.82 17.44
CA GLY A 23 16.91 -11.93 18.37
C GLY A 23 15.52 -12.55 18.22
N ALA A 24 14.52 -11.75 17.86
CA ALA A 24 13.11 -12.16 17.80
C ALA A 24 12.71 -12.73 16.43
N PHE A 25 13.28 -12.23 15.34
CA PHE A 25 12.84 -12.59 13.98
C PHE A 25 13.81 -13.53 13.28
N SER A 26 13.26 -14.51 12.58
CA SER A 26 13.99 -15.42 11.69
C SER A 26 13.82 -14.98 10.25
N PHE A 27 14.92 -14.54 9.64
CA PHE A 27 14.96 -14.13 8.23
C PHE A 27 15.32 -15.32 7.34
N ARG A 28 14.62 -15.46 6.21
CA ARG A 28 14.80 -16.51 5.22
C ARG A 28 14.97 -15.91 3.83
N SER A 29 15.59 -16.66 2.93
CA SER A 29 15.74 -16.34 1.50
C SER A 29 15.65 -17.62 0.67
N PHE A 30 15.21 -17.50 -0.59
CA PHE A 30 15.26 -18.59 -1.57
C PHE A 30 16.71 -18.99 -1.93
N ARG A 31 17.67 -18.09 -1.68
CA ARG A 31 19.09 -18.35 -1.94
C ARG A 31 19.74 -18.91 -0.68
N PRO A 32 20.23 -20.16 -0.69
CA PRO A 32 20.88 -20.75 0.49
C PRO A 32 22.04 -19.92 1.02
N ASP A 33 22.73 -19.23 0.12
CA ASP A 33 23.94 -18.45 0.39
C ASP A 33 23.71 -16.94 0.24
N ASP A 34 22.52 -16.42 0.63
CA ASP A 34 22.21 -15.00 0.48
C ASP A 34 23.24 -14.12 1.22
N PRO A 35 23.91 -13.20 0.52
CA PRO A 35 24.98 -12.39 1.13
C PRO A 35 24.50 -11.45 2.23
N VAL A 36 23.21 -11.01 2.19
CA VAL A 36 22.63 -10.17 3.23
C VAL A 36 22.35 -10.99 4.48
N LEU A 37 21.83 -12.21 4.33
CA LEU A 37 21.61 -13.10 5.49
C LEU A 37 22.93 -13.49 6.16
N LYS A 38 24.00 -13.74 5.40
CA LYS A 38 25.35 -13.93 5.96
C LYS A 38 25.81 -12.70 6.77
N ALA A 39 25.51 -11.51 6.30
CA ALA A 39 25.82 -10.29 7.04
C ALA A 39 24.94 -10.13 8.29
N VAL A 40 23.67 -10.51 8.24
CA VAL A 40 22.77 -10.56 9.41
C VAL A 40 23.29 -11.52 10.48
N ASP A 41 23.81 -12.69 10.10
CA ASP A 41 24.37 -13.63 11.06
C ASP A 41 25.65 -13.09 11.73
N HIS A 42 26.47 -12.34 10.99
CA HIS A 42 27.60 -11.61 11.56
C HIS A 42 27.15 -10.52 12.54
N LEU A 43 26.05 -9.82 12.21
CA LEU A 43 25.47 -8.81 13.08
C LEU A 43 24.93 -9.41 14.38
N ARG A 44 24.25 -10.56 14.29
CA ARG A 44 23.80 -11.35 15.45
C ARG A 44 24.97 -11.76 16.35
N ALA A 45 26.06 -12.24 15.75
CA ALA A 45 27.27 -12.59 16.49
C ALA A 45 27.87 -11.38 17.22
N LEU A 46 27.92 -10.21 16.55
CA LEU A 46 28.37 -8.96 17.14
C LEU A 46 27.48 -8.55 18.35
N TYR A 47 26.18 -8.61 18.18
CA TYR A 47 25.24 -8.22 19.24
C TYR A 47 25.19 -9.19 20.42
N SER A 48 25.58 -10.45 20.22
CA SER A 48 25.75 -11.42 21.32
C SER A 48 27.11 -11.34 22.04
N GLY A 49 27.92 -10.34 21.71
CA GLY A 49 29.23 -10.13 22.34
C GLY A 49 30.36 -11.04 21.83
N ARG A 50 30.13 -11.77 20.76
CA ARG A 50 31.18 -12.57 20.11
C ARG A 50 32.14 -11.65 19.35
N LYS A 51 33.44 -11.98 19.37
CA LYS A 51 34.43 -11.27 18.55
C LYS A 51 34.06 -11.48 17.06
N LEU A 52 33.95 -10.38 16.32
CA LEU A 52 33.77 -10.44 14.88
C LEU A 52 35.00 -11.14 14.24
N PRO A 53 34.81 -11.96 13.22
CA PRO A 53 35.91 -12.40 12.37
C PRO A 53 36.62 -11.17 11.77
N ALA A 54 37.90 -11.30 11.49
CA ALA A 54 38.73 -10.24 10.92
C ALA A 54 38.19 -9.68 9.58
N GLN A 55 37.30 -10.42 8.92
CA GLN A 55 36.67 -10.02 7.67
C GLN A 55 35.15 -10.10 7.82
N VAL A 56 34.47 -8.93 7.64
CA VAL A 56 33.02 -8.86 7.53
C VAL A 56 32.55 -8.99 6.07
N PRO A 57 31.36 -9.53 5.81
CA PRO A 57 30.81 -9.65 4.44
C PRO A 57 30.65 -8.29 3.76
N PHE A 58 31.06 -8.19 2.49
CA PHE A 58 30.91 -7.00 1.65
C PHE A 58 30.12 -7.28 0.36
N ALA A 59 29.87 -8.54 0.02
CA ALA A 59 29.31 -8.95 -1.26
C ALA A 59 27.93 -8.34 -1.53
N PHE A 60 27.14 -8.09 -0.47
CA PHE A 60 25.80 -7.53 -0.54
C PHE A 60 25.76 -6.02 -0.80
N MET A 61 26.83 -5.30 -0.54
CA MET A 61 26.84 -3.84 -0.56
C MET A 61 26.93 -3.25 -1.96
N THR A 62 26.19 -2.15 -2.19
CA THR A 62 26.38 -1.28 -3.34
C THR A 62 27.76 -0.60 -3.31
N ARG A 63 28.22 -0.10 -4.47
CA ARG A 63 29.50 0.60 -4.59
C ARG A 63 29.59 1.83 -3.67
N LYS A 64 28.47 2.56 -3.48
CA LYS A 64 28.39 3.74 -2.60
C LYS A 64 28.60 3.33 -1.14
N TRP A 65 27.94 2.29 -0.66
CA TRP A 65 28.08 1.79 0.70
C TRP A 65 29.49 1.23 0.97
N ARG A 66 30.05 0.52 0.00
CA ARG A 66 31.46 0.03 0.14
C ARG A 66 32.46 1.14 0.34
N ARG A 67 32.31 2.28 -0.39
CA ARG A 67 33.16 3.46 -0.22
C ARG A 67 32.96 4.12 1.14
N ARG A 68 31.71 4.17 1.64
CA ARG A 68 31.41 4.79 2.94
C ARG A 68 31.93 3.93 4.10
N VAL A 69 31.81 2.61 4.01
CA VAL A 69 32.30 1.66 5.03
C VAL A 69 33.83 1.57 5.07
N ARG A 70 34.50 1.81 3.94
CA ARG A 70 35.96 1.86 3.81
C ARG A 70 36.39 3.19 3.18
N SER A 71 36.24 4.27 3.91
CA SER A 71 36.54 5.61 3.39
C SER A 71 38.04 5.82 3.12
N ASP A 72 38.91 5.17 3.91
CA ASP A 72 40.35 5.17 3.75
C ASP A 72 40.88 3.97 2.92
N GLY A 73 39.99 3.11 2.42
CA GLY A 73 40.32 1.91 1.66
C GLY A 73 40.81 0.73 2.49
N VAL A 74 41.15 0.92 3.76
CA VAL A 74 41.76 -0.09 4.65
C VAL A 74 40.90 -0.39 5.85
N THR A 75 40.55 0.61 6.62
CA THR A 75 39.84 0.47 7.89
C THR A 75 38.31 0.34 7.68
N ILE A 76 37.70 -0.55 8.43
CA ILE A 76 36.25 -0.77 8.36
C ILE A 76 35.56 0.09 9.43
N ASP A 77 34.72 1.02 9.01
CA ASP A 77 33.77 1.68 9.89
C ASP A 77 32.64 0.71 10.21
N LEU A 78 32.71 0.08 11.39
CA LEU A 78 31.71 -0.92 11.82
C LEU A 78 30.30 -0.34 11.96
N ARG A 79 30.16 0.94 12.32
CA ARG A 79 28.83 1.57 12.42
C ARG A 79 28.22 1.76 11.04
N ALA A 80 29.01 2.26 10.10
CA ALA A 80 28.56 2.36 8.71
C ALA A 80 28.24 0.98 8.12
N TRP A 81 28.99 -0.06 8.52
CA TRP A 81 28.71 -1.44 8.09
C TRP A 81 27.41 -1.98 8.69
N GLU A 82 27.15 -1.77 9.99
CA GLU A 82 25.87 -2.13 10.65
C GLU A 82 24.69 -1.49 9.91
N VAL A 83 24.76 -0.20 9.64
CA VAL A 83 23.71 0.53 8.91
C VAL A 83 23.53 0.02 7.49
N ALA A 84 24.62 -0.29 6.80
CA ALA A 84 24.57 -0.87 5.46
C ALA A 84 23.84 -2.21 5.44
N VAL A 85 24.07 -3.07 6.45
CA VAL A 85 23.33 -4.35 6.58
C VAL A 85 21.83 -4.10 6.74
N LEU A 86 21.43 -3.17 7.62
CA LEU A 86 20.04 -2.83 7.86
C LEU A 86 19.35 -2.27 6.61
N VAL A 87 20.00 -1.37 5.90
CA VAL A 87 19.48 -0.78 4.66
C VAL A 87 19.25 -1.86 3.59
N HIS A 88 20.26 -2.72 3.35
CA HIS A 88 20.11 -3.78 2.35
C HIS A 88 19.15 -4.88 2.78
N LEU A 89 19.04 -5.18 4.07
CA LEU A 89 18.01 -6.08 4.59
C LEU A 89 16.61 -5.51 4.32
N ARG A 90 16.40 -4.22 4.60
CA ARG A 90 15.13 -3.54 4.30
C ARG A 90 14.79 -3.62 2.82
N GLU A 91 15.75 -3.33 1.93
CA GLU A 91 15.54 -3.41 0.47
C GLU A 91 15.17 -4.83 0.03
N ARG A 92 15.82 -5.84 0.59
CA ARG A 92 15.54 -7.25 0.25
C ARG A 92 14.20 -7.74 0.81
N LEU A 93 13.82 -7.28 2.01
CA LEU A 93 12.48 -7.54 2.55
C LEU A 93 11.40 -6.91 1.67
N ARG A 94 11.59 -5.67 1.22
CA ARG A 94 10.67 -4.99 0.32
C ARG A 94 10.56 -5.64 -1.05
N ALA A 95 11.67 -6.13 -1.57
CA ALA A 95 11.69 -6.87 -2.84
C ALA A 95 11.08 -8.28 -2.73
N GLY A 96 10.79 -8.77 -1.51
CA GLY A 96 10.33 -10.13 -1.30
C GLY A 96 11.42 -11.20 -1.46
N ASP A 97 12.68 -10.81 -1.67
CA ASP A 97 13.82 -11.73 -1.77
C ASP A 97 14.20 -12.35 -0.42
N ILE A 98 13.94 -11.62 0.67
CA ILE A 98 14.05 -12.06 2.05
C ILE A 98 12.69 -11.87 2.71
N TRP A 99 12.30 -12.83 3.54
CA TRP A 99 11.07 -12.77 4.33
C TRP A 99 11.32 -13.12 5.79
N VAL A 100 10.33 -12.91 6.63
CA VAL A 100 10.36 -13.21 8.06
C VAL A 100 9.44 -14.37 8.34
N ASP A 101 9.97 -15.45 8.92
CA ASP A 101 9.18 -16.62 9.30
C ASP A 101 8.06 -16.22 10.28
N GLY A 102 6.84 -16.67 10.00
CA GLY A 102 5.67 -16.40 10.82
C GLY A 102 5.15 -14.96 10.75
N SER A 103 5.74 -14.11 9.93
CA SER A 103 5.24 -12.76 9.72
C SER A 103 4.03 -12.76 8.78
N ARG A 104 3.01 -11.98 9.13
CA ARG A 104 1.86 -11.77 8.25
C ARG A 104 2.18 -10.83 7.08
N ALA A 105 2.88 -9.75 7.36
CA ALA A 105 3.19 -8.71 6.37
C ALA A 105 4.46 -8.99 5.55
N TRP A 106 5.40 -9.75 6.11
CA TRP A 106 6.72 -10.02 5.50
C TRP A 106 6.95 -11.53 5.31
N ARG A 107 5.90 -12.27 4.97
CA ARG A 107 5.98 -13.70 4.69
C ARG A 107 6.49 -13.97 3.28
N SER A 108 6.85 -15.23 3.01
CA SER A 108 7.26 -15.65 1.67
C SER A 108 6.15 -15.45 0.64
N PHE A 109 6.52 -15.02 -0.57
CA PHE A 109 5.56 -14.96 -1.68
C PHE A 109 4.92 -16.32 -1.99
N GLU A 110 5.67 -17.41 -1.82
CA GLU A 110 5.13 -18.76 -2.01
C GLU A 110 3.98 -19.10 -1.06
N ASP A 111 3.88 -18.43 0.11
CA ASP A 111 2.78 -18.62 1.06
C ASP A 111 1.44 -18.08 0.57
N TYR A 112 1.47 -17.22 -0.47
CA TYR A 112 0.26 -16.71 -1.14
C TYR A 112 -0.21 -17.61 -2.28
N LEU A 113 0.64 -18.51 -2.76
CA LEU A 113 0.36 -19.36 -3.89
C LEU A 113 -0.11 -20.74 -3.42
N LEU A 114 -0.93 -21.38 -4.23
CA LEU A 114 -1.20 -22.80 -4.05
C LEU A 114 0.12 -23.58 -4.14
N PRO A 115 0.42 -24.49 -3.19
CA PRO A 115 1.59 -25.35 -3.30
C PRO A 115 1.61 -26.06 -4.66
N ARG A 116 2.76 -26.08 -5.32
CA ARG A 116 2.89 -26.66 -6.68
C ARG A 116 2.25 -28.04 -6.87
N PRO A 117 2.38 -28.99 -5.91
CA PRO A 117 1.69 -30.28 -6.05
C PRO A 117 0.16 -30.17 -6.04
N ILE A 118 -0.36 -29.28 -5.18
CA ILE A 118 -1.81 -29.04 -5.07
C ILE A 118 -2.31 -28.34 -6.33
N PHE A 119 -1.59 -27.34 -6.80
CA PHE A 119 -1.91 -26.67 -8.06
C PHE A 119 -1.95 -27.65 -9.24
N ALA A 120 -0.95 -28.53 -9.38
CA ALA A 120 -0.90 -29.54 -10.43
C ALA A 120 -2.08 -30.52 -10.35
N LEU A 121 -2.43 -30.95 -9.13
CA LEU A 121 -3.59 -31.83 -8.93
C LEU A 121 -4.90 -31.12 -9.27
N MET A 122 -5.13 -29.93 -8.76
CA MET A 122 -6.34 -29.13 -9.03
C MET A 122 -6.47 -28.79 -10.52
N ARG A 123 -5.34 -28.52 -11.19
CA ARG A 123 -5.31 -28.28 -12.64
C ARG A 123 -5.72 -29.55 -13.40
N ALA A 124 -5.15 -30.70 -13.07
CA ALA A 124 -5.49 -31.97 -13.70
C ALA A 124 -6.97 -32.37 -13.52
N GLU A 125 -7.57 -31.96 -12.40
CA GLU A 125 -8.99 -32.23 -12.08
C GLU A 125 -9.94 -31.13 -12.56
N GLY A 126 -9.44 -30.09 -13.23
CA GLY A 126 -10.25 -28.94 -13.69
C GLY A 126 -10.88 -28.11 -12.57
N ARG A 127 -10.30 -28.14 -11.35
CA ARG A 127 -10.82 -27.48 -10.15
C ARG A 127 -10.21 -26.12 -9.82
N LEU A 128 -9.43 -25.53 -10.73
CA LEU A 128 -8.80 -24.23 -10.48
C LEU A 128 -9.81 -23.06 -10.44
N GLY A 129 -11.06 -23.29 -10.82
CA GLY A 129 -12.10 -22.24 -10.85
C GLY A 129 -11.87 -21.14 -11.89
N LEU A 130 -10.85 -21.28 -12.72
CA LEU A 130 -10.53 -20.32 -13.77
C LEU A 130 -11.23 -20.74 -15.06
N ALA A 131 -12.03 -19.84 -15.64
CA ALA A 131 -12.67 -20.02 -16.93
C ALA A 131 -11.69 -19.74 -18.09
N ILE A 132 -10.48 -20.30 -18.01
CA ILE A 132 -9.45 -20.18 -19.05
C ILE A 132 -8.98 -21.57 -19.48
N PRO A 133 -8.73 -21.80 -20.78
CA PRO A 133 -8.18 -23.05 -21.28
C PRO A 133 -6.82 -23.37 -20.65
N ASP A 134 -6.57 -24.65 -20.38
CA ASP A 134 -5.28 -25.12 -19.86
C ASP A 134 -4.14 -24.98 -20.87
N SER A 135 -4.46 -25.01 -22.14
CA SER A 135 -3.50 -24.84 -23.21
C SER A 135 -3.36 -23.36 -23.59
N PHE A 136 -2.13 -22.85 -23.54
CA PHE A 136 -1.85 -21.50 -24.03
C PHE A 136 -2.23 -21.29 -25.50
N ALA A 137 -2.08 -22.32 -26.34
CA ALA A 137 -2.44 -22.24 -27.75
C ALA A 137 -3.95 -22.05 -27.92
N GLU A 138 -4.77 -22.78 -27.18
CA GLU A 138 -6.23 -22.64 -27.19
C GLU A 138 -6.65 -21.29 -26.64
N TRP A 139 -6.11 -20.89 -25.50
CA TRP A 139 -6.36 -19.56 -24.90
C TRP A 139 -6.04 -18.44 -25.88
N ARG A 140 -4.85 -18.51 -26.54
CA ARG A 140 -4.44 -17.51 -27.52
C ARG A 140 -5.38 -17.49 -28.72
N ALA A 141 -5.75 -18.64 -29.22
CA ALA A 141 -6.66 -18.75 -30.39
C ALA A 141 -8.03 -18.13 -30.06
N GLU A 142 -8.60 -18.44 -28.89
CA GLU A 142 -9.87 -17.89 -28.42
C GLU A 142 -9.79 -16.35 -28.25
N ARG A 143 -8.72 -15.83 -27.61
CA ARG A 143 -8.54 -14.40 -27.46
C ARG A 143 -8.32 -13.67 -28.77
N THR A 144 -7.56 -14.25 -29.68
CA THR A 144 -7.36 -13.69 -31.03
C THR A 144 -8.68 -13.66 -31.81
N ALA A 145 -9.46 -14.73 -31.75
CA ALA A 145 -10.77 -14.75 -32.42
C ALA A 145 -11.74 -13.71 -31.84
N THR A 146 -11.72 -13.56 -30.50
CA THR A 146 -12.52 -12.53 -29.80
C THR A 146 -12.10 -11.11 -30.23
N LEU A 147 -10.78 -10.84 -30.27
CA LEU A 147 -10.23 -9.56 -30.70
C LEU A 147 -10.63 -9.26 -32.16
N ASP A 148 -10.45 -10.22 -33.07
CA ASP A 148 -10.81 -10.07 -34.48
C ASP A 148 -12.30 -9.79 -34.69
N ALA A 149 -13.16 -10.47 -33.91
CA ALA A 149 -14.59 -10.22 -33.94
C ALA A 149 -14.93 -8.79 -33.48
N LYS A 150 -14.32 -8.33 -32.38
CA LYS A 150 -14.51 -6.98 -31.88
C LYS A 150 -13.96 -5.89 -32.79
N LEU A 151 -12.80 -6.12 -33.40
CA LEU A 151 -12.25 -5.21 -34.41
C LEU A 151 -13.14 -5.10 -35.65
N LYS A 152 -13.72 -6.21 -36.11
CA LYS A 152 -14.68 -6.20 -37.23
C LYS A 152 -15.98 -5.48 -36.87
N GLU A 153 -16.48 -5.67 -35.65
CA GLU A 153 -17.63 -4.93 -35.12
C GLU A 153 -17.35 -3.42 -35.08
N LEU A 154 -16.21 -3.01 -34.51
CA LEU A 154 -15.77 -1.62 -34.46
C LEU A 154 -15.61 -1.03 -35.87
N ALA A 155 -14.99 -1.75 -36.80
CA ALA A 155 -14.82 -1.29 -38.16
C ALA A 155 -16.17 -1.05 -38.88
N ARG A 156 -17.15 -1.93 -38.67
CA ARG A 156 -18.51 -1.75 -39.20
C ARG A 156 -19.20 -0.52 -38.58
N ALA A 157 -19.10 -0.35 -37.26
CA ALA A 157 -19.68 0.80 -36.60
C ALA A 157 -19.00 2.11 -37.04
N ALA A 158 -17.69 2.11 -37.27
CA ALA A 158 -16.96 3.26 -37.78
C ALA A 158 -17.39 3.60 -39.22
N ALA A 159 -17.48 2.60 -40.09
CA ALA A 159 -17.93 2.79 -41.49
C ALA A 159 -19.36 3.30 -41.57
N ALA A 160 -20.23 2.91 -40.61
CA ALA A 160 -21.59 3.37 -40.50
C ALA A 160 -21.72 4.72 -39.77
N ASN A 161 -20.62 5.31 -39.30
CA ASN A 161 -20.59 6.50 -38.42
C ASN A 161 -21.49 6.35 -37.19
N ALA A 162 -21.53 5.16 -36.61
CA ALA A 162 -22.40 4.75 -35.51
C ALA A 162 -21.68 4.67 -34.17
N ILE A 163 -20.45 5.17 -34.07
CA ILE A 163 -19.71 5.25 -32.80
C ILE A 163 -20.12 6.54 -32.10
N PRO A 164 -20.75 6.48 -30.91
CA PRO A 164 -21.11 7.68 -30.18
C PRO A 164 -19.87 8.50 -29.84
N ASP A 165 -19.92 9.79 -30.08
CA ASP A 165 -18.89 10.79 -29.71
C ASP A 165 -17.45 10.47 -30.19
N ALA A 166 -17.30 9.55 -31.14
CA ALA A 166 -16.01 9.23 -31.74
C ALA A 166 -16.12 9.03 -33.26
N ALA A 167 -15.10 9.45 -33.98
CA ALA A 167 -14.98 9.23 -35.44
C ALA A 167 -13.59 8.69 -35.76
N ILE A 168 -13.53 7.71 -36.64
CA ILE A 168 -12.29 7.14 -37.17
C ILE A 168 -12.15 7.60 -38.62
N SER A 169 -11.05 8.29 -38.92
CA SER A 169 -10.72 8.81 -40.23
C SER A 169 -9.28 8.47 -40.62
N ASP A 170 -8.85 8.84 -41.83
CA ASP A 170 -7.45 8.71 -42.25
C ASP A 170 -6.46 9.49 -41.36
N LYS A 171 -6.96 10.46 -40.60
CA LYS A 171 -6.18 11.24 -39.64
C LYS A 171 -6.10 10.57 -38.24
N GLY A 172 -6.76 9.44 -38.04
CA GLY A 172 -6.83 8.68 -36.79
C GLY A 172 -8.16 8.81 -36.09
N LEU A 173 -8.14 8.49 -34.79
CA LEU A 173 -9.31 8.56 -33.91
C LEU A 173 -9.50 10.02 -33.42
N SER A 174 -10.70 10.52 -33.59
CA SER A 174 -11.18 11.78 -33.00
C SER A 174 -12.28 11.48 -31.99
N VAL A 175 -12.17 12.00 -30.79
CA VAL A 175 -13.17 11.85 -29.72
C VAL A 175 -13.75 13.23 -29.43
N SER A 176 -15.06 13.33 -29.45
CA SER A 176 -15.76 14.58 -29.11
C SER A 176 -15.68 14.84 -27.60
N PRO A 177 -15.41 16.09 -27.17
CA PRO A 177 -15.48 16.41 -25.75
C PRO A 177 -16.92 16.26 -25.23
N ILE A 178 -17.03 16.00 -23.93
CA ILE A 178 -18.34 15.96 -23.24
C ILE A 178 -19.06 17.29 -23.48
N ARG A 179 -20.31 17.23 -23.96
CA ARG A 179 -21.10 18.43 -24.28
C ARG A 179 -21.38 19.26 -23.03
N GLU A 180 -21.29 20.59 -23.13
CA GLU A 180 -21.55 21.50 -22.02
C GLU A 180 -22.97 21.36 -21.44
N GLU A 181 -23.98 21.09 -22.28
CA GLU A 181 -25.37 20.89 -21.82
C GLU A 181 -25.53 19.74 -20.80
N GLU A 182 -24.79 18.63 -21.00
CA GLU A 182 -24.79 17.54 -20.03
C GLU A 182 -24.10 17.94 -18.73
N ARG A 183 -23.03 18.74 -18.83
CA ARG A 183 -22.32 19.27 -17.67
C ARG A 183 -23.20 20.19 -16.83
N ASP A 184 -23.92 21.11 -17.46
CA ASP A 184 -24.81 22.03 -16.78
C ASP A 184 -25.98 21.32 -16.09
N ARG A 185 -26.53 20.28 -16.72
CA ARG A 185 -27.57 19.45 -16.14
C ARG A 185 -27.07 18.66 -14.94
N ILE A 186 -25.85 18.08 -15.02
CA ILE A 186 -25.19 17.37 -13.92
C ILE A 186 -24.91 18.34 -12.77
N VAL A 187 -24.40 19.53 -13.06
CA VAL A 187 -24.13 20.57 -12.05
C VAL A 187 -25.42 21.03 -11.38
N ALA A 188 -26.50 21.25 -12.14
CA ALA A 188 -27.80 21.63 -11.59
C ALA A 188 -28.37 20.51 -10.70
N LEU A 189 -28.29 19.27 -11.12
CA LEU A 189 -28.71 18.10 -10.33
C LEU A 189 -27.90 17.99 -9.05
N SER A 190 -26.59 18.07 -9.14
CA SER A 190 -25.69 18.03 -7.98
C SER A 190 -26.03 19.11 -6.96
N ARG A 191 -26.24 20.35 -7.41
CA ARG A 191 -26.65 21.44 -6.52
C ARG A 191 -27.97 21.14 -5.79
N ARG A 192 -28.96 20.60 -6.50
CA ARG A 192 -30.22 20.19 -5.89
C ARG A 192 -30.07 19.09 -4.87
N LEU A 193 -29.23 18.09 -5.15
CA LEU A 193 -28.96 17.00 -4.23
C LEU A 193 -28.19 17.47 -2.98
N TYR A 194 -27.19 18.33 -3.16
CA TYR A 194 -26.43 18.88 -2.04
C TYR A 194 -27.26 19.74 -1.09
N ILE A 195 -28.34 20.38 -1.57
CA ILE A 195 -29.29 21.13 -0.71
C ILE A 195 -30.03 20.16 0.21
N LEU A 196 -30.28 18.92 -0.24
CA LEU A 196 -31.04 17.93 0.54
C LEU A 196 -30.14 17.21 1.57
N VAL A 197 -28.82 17.26 1.39
CA VAL A 197 -27.88 16.65 2.33
C VAL A 197 -27.69 17.57 3.53
N PRO A 198 -27.95 17.11 4.77
CA PRO A 198 -27.76 17.92 5.96
C PRO A 198 -26.28 18.27 6.15
N ARG A 199 -26.01 19.50 6.56
CA ARG A 199 -24.66 19.91 6.95
C ARG A 199 -24.37 19.36 8.33
N ILE A 200 -23.46 18.36 8.38
CA ILE A 200 -23.01 17.74 9.63
C ILE A 200 -21.54 18.09 9.90
N ARG A 201 -21.18 18.28 11.15
CA ARG A 201 -19.79 18.44 11.56
C ARG A 201 -19.10 17.08 11.49
N ILE A 202 -17.83 17.05 11.09
CA ILE A 202 -17.04 15.82 11.00
C ILE A 202 -17.00 15.05 12.33
N THR A 203 -16.93 15.76 13.47
CA THR A 203 -16.98 15.17 14.80
C THR A 203 -18.30 14.49 15.10
N SER A 204 -19.43 15.09 14.68
CA SER A 204 -20.75 14.49 14.84
C SER A 204 -20.91 13.27 13.94
N LEU A 205 -20.39 13.34 12.72
CA LEU A 205 -20.40 12.22 11.78
C LEU A 205 -19.61 11.04 12.34
N LEU A 206 -18.41 11.26 12.88
CA LEU A 206 -17.61 10.19 13.49
C LEU A 206 -18.34 9.55 14.67
N ALA A 207 -18.95 10.35 15.55
CA ALA A 207 -19.71 9.84 16.70
C ALA A 207 -20.93 9.02 16.24
N GLU A 208 -21.62 9.46 15.19
CA GLU A 208 -22.76 8.74 14.62
C GLU A 208 -22.34 7.43 13.99
N VAL A 209 -21.27 7.42 13.18
CA VAL A 209 -20.70 6.20 12.59
C VAL A 209 -20.19 5.25 13.67
N GLN A 210 -19.56 5.74 14.74
CA GLN A 210 -19.16 4.92 15.89
C GLN A 210 -20.39 4.27 16.53
N SER A 211 -21.49 5.00 16.67
CA SER A 211 -22.72 4.43 17.26
C SER A 211 -23.28 3.26 16.44
N TRP A 212 -23.11 3.27 15.13
CA TRP A 212 -23.59 2.23 14.22
C TRP A 212 -22.64 1.04 14.11
N THR A 213 -21.33 1.31 14.01
CA THR A 213 -20.33 0.30 13.59
C THR A 213 -19.41 -0.17 14.68
N LYS A 214 -19.25 0.62 15.75
CA LYS A 214 -18.28 0.36 16.82
C LYS A 214 -16.82 0.29 16.34
N PHE A 215 -16.49 1.02 15.25
CA PHE A 215 -15.17 0.94 14.63
C PHE A 215 -14.02 1.35 15.57
N LEU A 216 -14.28 2.18 16.59
CA LEU A 216 -13.26 2.55 17.58
C LEU A 216 -12.79 1.38 18.44
N ASP A 217 -13.59 0.31 18.56
CA ASP A 217 -13.21 -0.90 19.30
C ASP A 217 -12.03 -1.64 18.64
N SER A 218 -11.77 -1.35 17.36
CA SER A 218 -10.60 -1.86 16.63
C SER A 218 -9.29 -1.24 17.10
N PHE A 219 -9.32 -0.07 17.74
CA PHE A 219 -8.13 0.61 18.24
C PHE A 219 -7.72 0.05 19.60
N THR A 220 -7.15 -1.14 19.59
CA THR A 220 -6.74 -1.85 20.80
C THR A 220 -5.35 -1.43 21.27
N HIS A 221 -5.13 -1.47 22.57
CA HIS A 221 -3.85 -1.20 23.19
C HIS A 221 -2.79 -2.23 22.72
N TYR A 222 -1.62 -1.75 22.27
CA TYR A 222 -0.61 -2.60 21.64
C TYR A 222 -0.09 -3.76 22.48
N ARG A 223 -0.15 -3.64 23.80
CA ARG A 223 0.37 -4.64 24.75
C ARG A 223 -0.72 -5.49 25.39
N THR A 224 -1.86 -4.89 25.80
CA THR A 224 -2.92 -5.59 26.54
C THR A 224 -4.05 -6.09 25.65
N GLY A 225 -4.20 -5.54 24.44
CA GLY A 225 -5.30 -5.85 23.54
C GLY A 225 -6.63 -5.21 23.95
N GLU A 226 -6.65 -4.40 25.03
CA GLU A 226 -7.88 -3.73 25.51
C GLU A 226 -8.25 -2.55 24.60
N THR A 227 -9.53 -2.29 24.45
CA THR A 227 -10.06 -1.12 23.75
C THR A 227 -9.74 0.17 24.51
N ALA A 228 -9.76 1.30 23.80
CA ALA A 228 -9.53 2.60 24.41
C ALA A 228 -10.71 3.00 25.33
N ASN A 229 -10.41 3.41 26.56
CA ASN A 229 -11.43 3.82 27.54
C ASN A 229 -11.92 5.25 27.32
N ASP A 230 -11.21 6.07 26.52
CA ASP A 230 -11.55 7.46 26.24
C ASP A 230 -11.80 7.63 24.73
N GLU A 231 -13.04 7.34 24.31
CA GLU A 231 -13.46 7.48 22.90
C GLU A 231 -13.33 8.92 22.39
N ALA A 232 -13.53 9.93 23.25
CA ALA A 232 -13.43 11.32 22.86
C ALA A 232 -11.98 11.71 22.53
N ALA A 233 -11.03 11.28 23.36
CA ALA A 233 -9.61 11.50 23.11
C ALA A 233 -9.13 10.71 21.88
N LEU A 234 -9.63 9.49 21.67
CA LEU A 234 -9.30 8.70 20.49
C LEU A 234 -9.85 9.32 19.20
N MET A 235 -11.12 9.78 19.19
CA MET A 235 -11.70 10.48 18.03
C MET A 235 -10.95 11.77 17.72
N ALA A 236 -10.57 12.54 18.75
CA ALA A 236 -9.79 13.75 18.57
C ALA A 236 -8.38 13.44 18.01
N ALA A 237 -7.76 12.37 18.46
CA ALA A 237 -6.46 11.92 17.94
C ALA A 237 -6.55 11.47 16.48
N ILE A 238 -7.58 10.70 16.10
CA ILE A 238 -7.84 10.30 14.71
C ILE A 238 -8.06 11.53 13.82
N LEU A 239 -8.81 12.53 14.29
CA LEU A 239 -9.03 13.76 13.54
C LEU A 239 -7.76 14.60 13.40
N ALA A 240 -6.93 14.66 14.45
CA ALA A 240 -5.64 15.34 14.40
C ALA A 240 -4.70 14.75 13.34
N ASP A 241 -4.70 13.41 13.25
CA ASP A 241 -3.95 12.65 12.26
C ASP A 241 -4.51 12.88 10.84
N ALA A 242 -5.80 12.65 10.65
CA ALA A 242 -6.48 12.77 9.35
C ALA A 242 -6.43 14.18 8.75
N THR A 243 -6.40 15.21 9.57
CA THR A 243 -6.33 16.62 9.12
C THR A 243 -4.91 17.19 9.12
N ASN A 244 -3.92 16.43 9.56
CA ASN A 244 -2.55 16.89 9.78
C ASN A 244 -2.48 18.16 10.67
N ALA A 245 -3.43 18.34 11.58
CA ALA A 245 -3.48 19.49 12.47
C ALA A 245 -2.45 19.39 13.61
N GLY A 246 -2.09 18.17 13.96
CA GLY A 246 -1.26 17.87 15.12
C GLY A 246 -2.05 17.91 16.45
N ALA A 247 -1.49 17.21 17.44
CA ALA A 247 -2.18 17.01 18.73
C ALA A 247 -2.38 18.34 19.51
N GLU A 248 -1.45 19.29 19.43
CA GLU A 248 -1.55 20.57 20.13
C GLU A 248 -2.76 21.38 19.67
N ARG A 249 -2.85 21.65 18.37
CA ARG A 249 -3.97 22.42 17.79
C ARG A 249 -5.32 21.73 17.98
N MET A 250 -5.33 20.41 17.89
CA MET A 250 -6.55 19.66 18.11
C MET A 250 -6.98 19.71 19.58
N ALA A 251 -6.08 19.60 20.54
CA ALA A 251 -6.39 19.73 21.96
C ALA A 251 -6.94 21.14 22.31
N GLU A 252 -6.35 22.20 21.74
CA GLU A 252 -6.84 23.57 21.91
C GLU A 252 -8.28 23.77 21.39
N SER A 253 -8.63 23.07 20.30
CA SER A 253 -9.95 23.14 19.68
C SER A 253 -10.98 22.15 20.26
N SER A 254 -10.53 21.19 21.07
CA SER A 254 -11.36 20.12 21.64
C SER A 254 -11.70 20.40 23.10
N ARG A 255 -13.00 20.41 23.44
CA ARG A 255 -13.41 20.59 24.82
C ARG A 255 -13.26 19.29 25.61
N GLY A 256 -12.57 19.36 26.76
CA GLY A 256 -12.45 18.24 27.68
C GLY A 256 -11.42 17.16 27.28
N VAL A 257 -10.63 17.41 26.22
CA VAL A 257 -9.55 16.52 25.78
C VAL A 257 -8.23 17.27 25.91
N THR A 258 -7.30 16.69 26.63
CA THR A 258 -5.96 17.25 26.80
C THR A 258 -4.99 16.67 25.79
N ILE A 259 -3.91 17.41 25.48
CA ILE A 259 -2.83 16.92 24.62
C ILE A 259 -2.24 15.61 25.16
N HIS A 260 -2.11 15.46 26.46
CA HIS A 260 -1.58 14.25 27.09
C HIS A 260 -2.46 13.02 26.82
N GLN A 261 -3.78 13.15 26.96
CA GLN A 261 -4.73 12.08 26.62
C GLN A 261 -4.64 11.69 25.15
N MET A 262 -4.58 12.67 24.25
CA MET A 262 -4.43 12.39 22.82
C MET A 262 -3.12 11.67 22.50
N MET A 263 -2.01 12.12 23.07
CA MET A 263 -0.71 11.45 22.85
C MET A 263 -0.71 10.02 23.39
N LEU A 264 -1.37 9.74 24.51
CA LEU A 264 -1.55 8.37 25.01
C LEU A 264 -2.35 7.50 24.01
N MET A 265 -3.37 8.06 23.34
CA MET A 265 -4.13 7.34 22.31
C MET A 265 -3.23 7.04 21.11
N VAL A 266 -2.49 8.05 20.62
CA VAL A 266 -1.55 7.88 19.51
C VAL A 266 -0.53 6.79 19.81
N ASP A 267 0.15 6.88 20.95
CA ASP A 267 1.27 5.98 21.29
C ASP A 267 0.81 4.54 21.56
N ARG A 268 -0.40 4.34 22.07
CA ARG A 268 -0.83 3.03 22.57
C ARG A 268 -1.86 2.33 21.71
N HIS A 269 -2.68 3.06 20.96
CA HIS A 269 -3.82 2.51 20.25
C HIS A 269 -3.78 2.73 18.74
N MET A 270 -3.13 3.82 18.26
CA MET A 270 -3.09 4.15 16.84
C MET A 270 -1.85 3.56 16.17
N ARG A 271 -2.05 2.64 15.26
CA ARG A 271 -1.03 1.99 14.44
C ARG A 271 -1.66 1.45 13.15
N SER A 272 -0.85 1.12 12.17
CA SER A 272 -1.33 0.68 10.85
C SER A 272 -2.32 -0.49 10.93
N GLU A 273 -2.08 -1.46 11.82
CA GLU A 273 -2.95 -2.63 11.99
C GLU A 273 -4.33 -2.25 12.54
N THR A 274 -4.38 -1.32 13.52
CA THR A 274 -5.67 -0.90 14.10
C THR A 274 -6.46 -0.04 13.13
N TYR A 275 -5.80 0.78 12.32
CA TYR A 275 -6.46 1.48 11.20
C TYR A 275 -6.99 0.52 10.16
N ALA A 276 -6.22 -0.51 9.78
CA ALA A 276 -6.68 -1.51 8.81
C ALA A 276 -7.93 -2.26 9.30
N THR A 277 -7.91 -2.71 10.57
CA THR A 277 -9.07 -3.39 11.18
C THR A 277 -10.28 -2.45 11.29
N ALA A 278 -10.09 -1.21 11.71
CA ALA A 278 -11.16 -0.20 11.78
C ALA A 278 -11.75 0.09 10.38
N THR A 279 -10.90 0.20 9.38
CA THR A 279 -11.33 0.38 7.99
C THR A 279 -12.14 -0.82 7.52
N ALA A 280 -11.73 -2.05 7.83
CA ALA A 280 -12.49 -3.25 7.49
C ALA A 280 -13.90 -3.23 8.10
N VAL A 281 -14.04 -2.85 9.38
CA VAL A 281 -15.36 -2.69 10.03
C VAL A 281 -16.24 -1.70 9.29
N LEU A 282 -15.69 -0.55 8.87
CA LEU A 282 -16.45 0.46 8.13
C LEU A 282 -16.83 -0.01 6.72
N VAL A 283 -15.92 -0.68 6.03
CA VAL A 283 -16.14 -1.25 4.70
C VAL A 283 -17.23 -2.32 4.75
N ASP A 284 -17.19 -3.22 5.73
CA ASP A 284 -18.17 -4.28 5.89
C ASP A 284 -19.57 -3.71 6.19
N ALA A 285 -19.64 -2.69 7.05
CA ALA A 285 -20.89 -1.98 7.33
C ALA A 285 -21.46 -1.29 6.07
N GLN A 286 -20.60 -0.66 5.26
CA GLN A 286 -21.00 -0.06 3.98
C GLN A 286 -21.45 -1.11 2.97
N GLN A 287 -20.74 -2.23 2.85
CA GLN A 287 -21.11 -3.32 1.96
C GLN A 287 -22.47 -3.93 2.29
N ALA A 288 -22.77 -4.05 3.58
CA ALA A 288 -24.06 -4.56 4.07
C ALA A 288 -25.20 -3.56 3.89
N HIS A 289 -24.92 -2.28 3.67
CA HIS A 289 -25.96 -1.26 3.56
C HIS A 289 -26.74 -1.37 2.23
N PRO A 290 -28.08 -1.44 2.24
CA PRO A 290 -28.88 -1.63 1.01
C PRO A 290 -28.62 -0.60 -0.07
N PHE A 291 -28.33 0.66 0.31
CA PHE A 291 -28.03 1.73 -0.63
C PHE A 291 -26.72 1.50 -1.40
N ALA A 292 -25.75 0.81 -0.82
CA ALA A 292 -24.50 0.50 -1.50
C ALA A 292 -24.71 -0.40 -2.72
N ALA A 293 -25.72 -1.28 -2.70
CA ALA A 293 -26.06 -2.15 -3.82
C ALA A 293 -26.53 -1.42 -5.09
N ILE A 294 -26.91 -0.16 -4.98
CA ILE A 294 -27.30 0.68 -6.14
C ILE A 294 -26.08 0.97 -7.03
N TRP A 295 -24.89 1.01 -6.46
CA TRP A 295 -23.65 1.36 -7.15
C TRP A 295 -23.00 0.17 -7.85
N GLY A 296 -23.15 -1.03 -7.32
CA GLY A 296 -22.53 -2.23 -7.87
C GLY A 296 -22.71 -3.47 -7.01
N ASP A 297 -22.18 -4.58 -7.49
CA ASP A 297 -22.21 -5.88 -6.81
C ASP A 297 -21.16 -6.01 -5.69
N GLY A 298 -20.17 -5.13 -5.64
CA GLY A 298 -19.10 -5.15 -4.65
C GLY A 298 -17.87 -6.00 -5.06
N HIS A 299 -17.86 -6.57 -6.27
CA HIS A 299 -16.83 -7.52 -6.72
C HIS A 299 -15.82 -6.92 -7.69
N ILE A 300 -15.98 -5.66 -8.06
CA ILE A 300 -15.06 -4.94 -8.93
C ILE A 300 -14.33 -3.90 -8.10
N SER A 301 -13.03 -3.80 -8.25
CA SER A 301 -12.23 -2.73 -7.66
C SER A 301 -11.52 -1.91 -8.73
N SER A 302 -11.27 -0.65 -8.40
CA SER A 302 -10.27 0.18 -9.06
C SER A 302 -9.15 0.50 -8.09
N SER A 303 -7.93 0.57 -8.58
CA SER A 303 -6.77 0.97 -7.79
C SER A 303 -6.01 2.07 -8.50
N ASP A 304 -5.50 3.02 -7.72
CA ASP A 304 -4.73 4.14 -8.23
C ASP A 304 -3.75 4.65 -7.17
N GLY A 305 -2.64 5.20 -7.64
CA GLY A 305 -1.60 5.80 -6.81
C GLY A 305 -1.64 7.31 -6.85
N GLN A 306 -1.69 7.94 -5.69
CA GLN A 306 -1.59 9.38 -5.54
C GLN A 306 -0.27 9.78 -4.91
N PHE A 307 0.51 10.60 -5.62
CA PHE A 307 1.77 11.13 -5.12
C PHE A 307 1.54 12.32 -4.19
N PHE A 308 2.22 12.29 -3.04
CA PHE A 308 2.26 13.38 -2.07
C PHE A 308 3.69 13.88 -1.91
N PRO A 309 3.99 15.13 -2.30
CA PRO A 309 5.29 15.72 -2.01
C PRO A 309 5.41 15.90 -0.49
N ALA A 310 6.47 15.41 0.08
CA ALA A 310 6.76 15.57 1.50
C ALA A 310 8.19 16.08 1.66
N GLY A 311 8.34 17.16 2.41
CA GLY A 311 9.64 17.73 2.78
C GLY A 311 9.83 17.51 4.26
N GLY A 312 10.40 16.40 4.69
CA GLY A 312 10.60 16.18 6.09
C GLY A 312 11.01 14.77 6.48
N ARG A 313 11.12 14.56 7.79
CA ARG A 313 11.50 13.30 8.40
C ARG A 313 10.25 12.43 8.55
N GLY A 314 9.96 11.59 7.56
CA GLY A 314 8.88 10.60 7.64
C GLY A 314 9.42 9.19 7.89
N GLU A 315 8.58 8.28 8.37
CA GLU A 315 8.92 6.85 8.52
C GLU A 315 9.16 6.16 7.16
N ALA A 316 8.47 6.64 6.11
CA ALA A 316 8.73 6.18 4.75
C ALA A 316 9.94 6.92 4.18
N SER A 317 10.85 6.19 3.56
CA SER A 317 11.92 6.81 2.79
C SER A 317 11.27 7.56 1.62
N LEU A 318 11.36 8.88 1.69
CA LEU A 318 10.93 9.75 0.63
C LEU A 318 11.88 9.59 -0.55
N ASP A 319 11.35 9.43 -1.74
CA ASP A 319 12.13 9.26 -2.94
C ASP A 319 11.64 10.19 -4.04
N TYR A 320 12.48 10.35 -5.07
CA TYR A 320 12.19 11.21 -6.21
C TYR A 320 11.60 10.37 -7.35
N ASN A 321 10.53 10.90 -7.94
CA ASN A 321 10.03 10.37 -9.20
C ASN A 321 10.00 11.49 -10.23
N ALA A 322 10.72 11.29 -11.33
CA ALA A 322 10.81 12.28 -12.41
C ALA A 322 9.43 12.64 -13.01
N LYS A 323 8.44 11.75 -12.93
CA LYS A 323 7.04 11.98 -13.35
C LYS A 323 6.37 13.09 -12.53
N TYR A 324 6.70 13.20 -11.24
CA TYR A 324 6.09 14.14 -10.30
C TYR A 324 6.96 15.35 -9.98
N GLY A 325 8.13 15.49 -10.61
CA GLY A 325 9.02 16.63 -10.49
C GLY A 325 10.21 16.41 -9.57
N LYS A 326 10.77 17.54 -9.04
CA LYS A 326 12.03 17.53 -8.30
C LYS A 326 11.88 17.44 -6.77
N ARG A 327 10.67 17.24 -6.25
CA ARG A 327 10.43 17.14 -4.81
C ARG A 327 10.39 15.67 -4.38
N PRO A 328 11.02 15.31 -3.26
CA PRO A 328 10.86 13.99 -2.70
C PRO A 328 9.42 13.80 -2.20
N GLY A 329 8.93 12.58 -2.21
CA GLY A 329 7.60 12.27 -1.75
C GLY A 329 7.37 10.77 -1.63
N ALA A 330 6.15 10.42 -1.32
CA ALA A 330 5.65 9.05 -1.31
C ALA A 330 4.35 8.96 -2.09
N SER A 331 4.04 7.81 -2.64
CA SER A 331 2.74 7.54 -3.24
C SER A 331 1.88 6.76 -2.25
N ILE A 332 0.61 7.12 -2.15
CA ILE A 332 -0.40 6.31 -1.46
C ILE A 332 -1.16 5.57 -2.54
N TYR A 333 -1.00 4.25 -2.57
CA TYR A 333 -1.71 3.37 -3.47
C TYR A 333 -2.97 2.87 -2.79
N GLY A 334 -4.13 3.20 -3.34
CA GLY A 334 -5.45 2.96 -2.76
C GLY A 334 -6.31 2.04 -3.62
N PHE A 335 -7.21 1.31 -2.98
CA PHE A 335 -8.17 0.41 -3.61
C PHE A 335 -9.59 0.82 -3.25
N LEU A 336 -10.42 0.95 -4.26
CA LEU A 336 -11.81 1.35 -4.13
C LEU A 336 -12.71 0.28 -4.78
N SER A 337 -13.70 -0.23 -4.05
CA SER A 337 -14.69 -1.12 -4.64
C SER A 337 -15.71 -0.34 -5.50
N ASN A 338 -16.43 -1.02 -6.40
CA ASN A 338 -17.52 -0.42 -7.16
C ASN A 338 -18.75 -0.02 -6.31
N ARG A 339 -18.69 -0.25 -4.99
CA ARG A 339 -19.60 0.31 -3.98
C ARG A 339 -19.02 1.54 -3.27
N PHE A 340 -17.95 2.13 -3.81
CA PHE A 340 -17.26 3.29 -3.24
C PHE A 340 -16.69 3.08 -1.83
N ALA A 341 -16.38 1.84 -1.47
CA ALA A 341 -15.67 1.53 -0.24
C ALA A 341 -14.16 1.47 -0.51
N SER A 342 -13.39 2.33 0.16
CA SER A 342 -11.93 2.24 0.16
C SER A 342 -11.51 1.16 1.14
N PHE A 343 -11.18 -0.04 0.64
CA PHE A 343 -10.97 -1.22 1.48
C PHE A 343 -9.49 -1.50 1.79
N PHE A 344 -8.58 -0.88 1.05
CA PHE A 344 -7.15 -1.01 1.31
C PHE A 344 -6.40 0.23 0.83
N SER A 345 -5.38 0.62 1.57
CA SER A 345 -4.41 1.63 1.12
C SER A 345 -3.02 1.31 1.65
N ARG A 346 -2.00 1.65 0.88
CA ARG A 346 -0.61 1.43 1.25
C ARG A 346 0.26 2.59 0.79
N MET A 347 1.17 3.00 1.66
CA MET A 347 2.22 3.94 1.27
C MET A 347 3.35 3.18 0.58
N ILE A 348 3.72 3.61 -0.62
CA ILE A 348 4.80 3.07 -1.43
C ILE A 348 5.82 4.17 -1.74
N GLN A 349 7.05 3.78 -2.05
CA GLN A 349 8.06 4.75 -2.48
C GLN A 349 7.68 5.35 -3.83
N ALA A 350 7.91 6.65 -4.00
CA ALA A 350 7.57 7.33 -5.25
C ALA A 350 8.33 6.81 -6.48
N SER A 351 9.49 6.18 -6.29
CA SER A 351 10.29 5.56 -7.35
C SER A 351 9.89 4.13 -7.71
N GLU A 352 9.00 3.51 -6.92
CA GLU A 352 8.50 2.16 -7.17
C GLU A 352 7.24 2.22 -8.05
N GLY A 353 7.13 1.28 -9.00
CA GLY A 353 5.90 1.12 -9.78
C GLY A 353 4.76 0.55 -8.90
N GLU A 354 3.53 0.86 -9.24
CA GLU A 354 2.33 0.48 -8.48
C GLU A 354 1.90 -0.98 -8.71
N ALA A 355 2.18 -1.51 -9.89
CA ALA A 355 1.73 -2.83 -10.33
C ALA A 355 2.05 -4.01 -9.37
N PRO A 356 3.23 -4.09 -8.69
CA PRO A 356 3.50 -5.16 -7.74
C PRO A 356 2.57 -5.14 -6.51
N TYR A 357 1.98 -3.99 -6.20
CA TYR A 357 1.12 -3.80 -5.02
C TYR A 357 -0.35 -4.13 -5.26
N VAL A 358 -0.75 -4.41 -6.51
CA VAL A 358 -2.13 -4.81 -6.85
C VAL A 358 -2.53 -6.07 -6.09
N LEU A 359 -1.69 -7.11 -6.13
CA LEU A 359 -1.94 -8.35 -5.40
C LEU A 359 -1.92 -8.17 -3.89
N ASP A 360 -1.07 -7.28 -3.39
CA ASP A 360 -0.99 -6.97 -1.96
C ASP A 360 -2.32 -6.46 -1.41
N GLY A 361 -2.94 -5.50 -2.09
CA GLY A 361 -4.25 -4.96 -1.70
C GLY A 361 -5.40 -5.97 -1.81
N LEU A 362 -5.38 -6.82 -2.83
CA LEU A 362 -6.40 -7.85 -3.02
C LEU A 362 -6.30 -8.99 -2.00
N LEU A 363 -5.07 -9.34 -1.58
CA LEU A 363 -4.81 -10.48 -0.68
C LEU A 363 -4.75 -10.08 0.81
N HIS A 364 -4.43 -8.84 1.12
CA HIS A 364 -4.18 -8.38 2.49
C HIS A 364 -5.24 -7.43 3.04
N ASN A 365 -6.34 -7.19 2.32
CA ASN A 365 -7.43 -6.44 2.92
C ASN A 365 -8.06 -7.26 4.06
N GLU A 366 -8.45 -6.58 5.14
CA GLU A 366 -9.03 -7.24 6.33
C GLU A 366 -10.56 -7.26 6.29
N SER A 367 -11.17 -6.67 5.25
CA SER A 367 -12.62 -6.64 5.06
C SER A 367 -13.15 -7.93 4.43
N SER A 368 -14.47 -8.10 4.46
CA SER A 368 -15.18 -9.20 3.80
C SER A 368 -15.34 -9.03 2.29
N VAL A 369 -14.72 -8.00 1.69
CA VAL A 369 -14.84 -7.72 0.26
C VAL A 369 -14.12 -8.79 -0.56
N GLU A 370 -14.87 -9.43 -1.45
CA GLU A 370 -14.35 -10.41 -2.42
C GLU A 370 -14.27 -9.76 -3.80
N ILE A 371 -13.06 -9.51 -4.29
CA ILE A 371 -12.82 -8.87 -5.58
C ILE A 371 -12.50 -9.94 -6.63
N TYR A 372 -13.28 -10.00 -7.69
CA TYR A 372 -13.07 -10.89 -8.83
C TYR A 372 -12.45 -10.18 -10.04
N ARG A 373 -12.55 -8.85 -10.06
CA ARG A 373 -11.99 -8.03 -11.13
C ARG A 373 -11.42 -6.75 -10.54
N SER A 374 -10.15 -6.47 -10.84
CA SER A 374 -9.51 -5.21 -10.51
C SER A 374 -9.13 -4.46 -11.79
N GLU A 375 -9.39 -3.16 -11.80
CA GLU A 375 -9.01 -2.23 -12.87
C GLU A 375 -8.01 -1.25 -12.30
N GLU A 376 -6.81 -1.23 -12.86
CA GLU A 376 -5.79 -0.24 -12.54
C GLU A 376 -6.00 0.99 -13.43
N HIS A 377 -5.87 2.17 -12.86
CA HIS A 377 -5.95 3.39 -13.66
C HIS A 377 -4.68 3.52 -14.51
N THR A 378 -4.83 3.33 -15.82
CA THR A 378 -3.74 3.16 -16.80
C THR A 378 -2.98 4.44 -17.13
N SER A 379 -2.90 5.43 -16.24
CA SER A 379 -2.08 6.62 -16.46
C SER A 379 -0.59 6.31 -16.69
N GLU A 380 -0.10 5.14 -16.27
CA GLU A 380 1.27 4.69 -16.51
C GLU A 380 1.51 4.14 -17.92
N LEU A 381 0.51 3.60 -18.59
CA LEU A 381 0.66 3.12 -19.98
C LEU A 381 0.89 4.24 -21.01
N GLN A 382 0.62 5.49 -20.65
CA GLN A 382 0.92 6.65 -21.48
C GLN A 382 2.39 7.09 -21.44
N SER A 383 3.19 6.63 -20.48
CA SER A 383 4.61 6.97 -20.33
C SER A 383 5.57 6.01 -21.05
N LEU A 384 5.04 4.95 -21.69
CA LEU A 384 5.83 3.98 -22.46
C LEU A 384 5.81 4.24 -23.98
N ARG A 385 5.48 5.47 -24.40
CA ARG A 385 5.63 5.92 -25.79
C ARG A 385 6.80 6.85 -25.97
#